data_e28ef134d24a87ab64a318be63f2ec90
#
_entry.id   e28ef134d24a87ab64a318be63f2ec90
#
_cell.length_a   1.000
_cell.length_b   1.000
_cell.length_c   1.000
_cell.angle_alpha   90.00
_cell.angle_beta   90.00
_cell.angle_gamma   90.00
#
_symmetry.space_group_name_H-M   'P 1'
#
loop_
_entity.id
_entity.type
_entity.pdbx_description
1 polymer ?
#
loop_
_entity_poly.entity_id
_entity_poly.type
_entity_poly.pdbx_seq_one_letter_code
_entity_poly.pdbx_strand_id
1 'polypeptide(L)' 'MTEQEVRRYLRQMKDESSEQAFRGFYDLTYDRLFRIAYYYVKREEWAQEIVLDVFMRLWDQRKKLPEINNI' A
#
# COMPACT_ATOMS: atom_id res chain seq x y z
N MET A 1 -3.34 -9.58 -8.68
CA MET A 1 -3.91 -8.64 -7.69
C MET A 1 -5.33 -8.34 -8.05
N THR A 2 -6.26 -8.56 -7.13
CA THR A 2 -7.66 -8.25 -7.36
C THR A 2 -8.06 -7.05 -6.52
N GLU A 3 -9.08 -6.35 -7.00
CA GLU A 3 -9.62 -5.20 -6.27
C GLU A 3 -10.16 -5.62 -4.90
N GLN A 4 -10.75 -6.80 -4.81
CA GLN A 4 -11.28 -7.29 -3.55
C GLN A 4 -10.19 -7.55 -2.52
N GLU A 5 -9.06 -8.10 -2.96
CA GLU A 5 -7.94 -8.34 -2.06
C GLU A 5 -7.38 -7.02 -1.52
N VAL A 6 -7.23 -6.04 -2.39
CA VAL A 6 -6.74 -4.73 -1.99
C VAL A 6 -7.67 -4.10 -0.96
N ARG A 7 -8.98 -4.14 -1.23
CA ARG A 7 -9.97 -3.56 -0.32
C ARG A 7 -9.97 -4.26 1.03
N ARG A 8 -9.83 -5.58 1.03
CA ARG A 8 -9.81 -6.34 2.27
C ARG A 8 -8.63 -5.95 3.14
N TYR A 9 -7.43 -5.86 2.54
CA TYR A 9 -6.25 -5.46 3.29
C TYR A 9 -6.38 -4.05 3.84
N LEU A 10 -6.86 -3.12 3.03
CA LEU A 10 -7.02 -1.73 3.48
C LEU A 10 -8.01 -1.63 4.62
N ARG A 11 -9.11 -2.38 4.55
CA ARG A 11 -10.11 -2.40 5.62
C ARG A 11 -9.52 -2.94 6.92
N GLN A 12 -8.78 -4.03 6.83
CA GLN A 12 -8.17 -4.62 8.01
C GLN A 12 -7.13 -3.70 8.61
N MET A 13 -6.40 -2.97 7.79
CA MET A 13 -5.44 -1.98 8.29
C MET A 13 -6.15 -0.86 9.02
N LYS A 14 -7.25 -0.39 8.46
CA LYS A 14 -8.00 0.72 9.04
C LYS A 14 -8.72 0.32 10.33
N ASP A 15 -9.48 -0.76 10.27
CA ASP A 15 -10.39 -1.14 11.35
C ASP A 15 -9.69 -1.92 12.47
N GLU A 16 -8.71 -2.74 12.11
CA GLU A 16 -8.07 -3.65 13.04
C GLU A 16 -6.60 -3.35 13.30
N SER A 17 -6.05 -2.36 12.62
CA SER A 17 -4.61 -2.04 12.69
C SER A 17 -3.77 -3.30 12.45
N SER A 18 -4.18 -4.13 11.50
CA SER A 18 -3.54 -5.41 11.25
C SER A 18 -2.21 -5.25 10.53
N GLU A 19 -1.13 -5.60 11.19
CA GLU A 19 0.19 -5.58 10.57
C GLU A 19 0.31 -6.66 9.51
N GLN A 20 -0.36 -7.79 9.70
CA GLN A 20 -0.39 -8.84 8.70
C GLN A 20 -1.05 -8.37 7.41
N ALA A 21 -2.14 -7.61 7.54
CA ALA A 21 -2.81 -7.06 6.38
C ALA A 21 -1.92 -6.04 5.67
N PHE A 22 -1.20 -5.23 6.43
CA PHE A 22 -0.25 -4.29 5.86
C PHE A 22 0.84 -5.01 5.07
N ARG A 23 1.38 -6.07 5.63
CA ARG A 23 2.41 -6.87 4.96
C ARG A 23 1.86 -7.52 3.70
N GLY A 24 0.64 -8.04 3.77
CA GLY A 24 -0.02 -8.62 2.59
C GLY A 24 -0.22 -7.58 1.49
N PHE A 25 -0.66 -6.40 1.86
CA PHE A 25 -0.83 -5.30 0.92
C PHE A 25 0.52 -4.89 0.31
N TYR A 26 1.55 -4.81 1.15
CA TYR A 26 2.91 -4.48 0.72
C TYR A 26 3.39 -5.48 -0.34
N ASP A 27 3.30 -6.77 -0.02
CA ASP A 27 3.76 -7.82 -0.93
C ASP A 27 2.98 -7.82 -2.23
N LEU A 28 1.70 -7.52 -2.16
CA LEU A 28 0.82 -7.56 -3.31
C LEU A 28 1.06 -6.40 -4.28
N THR A 29 1.43 -5.25 -3.76
CA THR A 29 1.47 -4.02 -4.55
C THR A 29 2.86 -3.44 -4.76
N TYR A 30 3.89 -3.96 -4.08
CA TYR A 30 5.23 -3.36 -4.13
C TYR A 30 5.76 -3.24 -5.56
N ASP A 31 5.75 -4.33 -6.31
CA ASP A 31 6.33 -4.34 -7.66
C ASP A 31 5.65 -3.34 -8.57
N ARG A 32 4.33 -3.25 -8.46
CA ARG A 32 3.56 -2.33 -9.29
C ARG A 32 3.90 -0.88 -8.95
N LEU A 33 3.94 -0.56 -7.67
CA LEU A 33 4.28 0.79 -7.23
C LEU A 33 5.72 1.13 -7.57
N PHE A 34 6.63 0.16 -7.43
CA PHE A 34 8.02 0.37 -7.79
C PHE A 34 8.17 0.72 -9.26
N ARG A 35 7.47 -0.01 -10.14
CA ARG A 35 7.53 0.26 -11.57
C ARG A 35 7.05 1.66 -11.90
N ILE A 36 5.98 2.09 -11.26
CA ILE A 36 5.45 3.43 -11.48
C ILE A 36 6.45 4.48 -11.02
N ALA A 37 6.99 4.32 -9.82
CA ALA A 37 7.99 5.25 -9.30
C ALA A 37 9.23 5.29 -10.17
N TYR A 38 9.72 4.12 -10.58
CA TYR A 38 10.90 4.02 -11.44
C TYR A 38 10.67 4.70 -12.79
N TYR A 39 9.47 4.59 -13.31
CA TYR A 39 9.14 5.26 -14.56
C TYR A 39 9.42 6.76 -14.50
N TYR A 40 9.14 7.37 -13.35
CA TYR A 40 9.31 8.81 -13.19
C TYR A 40 10.73 9.20 -12.81
N VAL A 41 11.36 8.47 -11.90
CA VAL A 41 12.67 8.91 -11.36
C VAL A 41 13.86 8.26 -12.04
N LYS A 42 13.68 7.13 -12.71
CA LYS A 42 14.71 6.43 -13.47
C LYS A 42 15.92 5.97 -12.65
N ARG A 43 15.78 5.88 -11.34
CA ARG A 43 16.82 5.39 -10.44
C ARG A 43 16.23 4.43 -9.43
N GLU A 44 16.86 3.27 -9.26
CA GLU A 44 16.34 2.25 -8.35
C GLU A 44 16.25 2.73 -6.92
N GLU A 45 17.33 3.34 -6.40
CA GLU A 45 17.33 3.76 -5.01
C GLU A 45 16.29 4.84 -4.73
N TRP A 46 16.06 5.72 -5.68
CA TRP A 46 15.03 6.76 -5.53
C TRP A 46 13.64 6.16 -5.60
N ALA A 47 13.44 5.24 -6.53
CA ALA A 47 12.14 4.58 -6.65
C ALA A 47 11.82 3.80 -5.38
N GLN A 48 12.81 3.10 -4.83
CA GLN A 48 12.63 2.35 -3.61
C GLN A 48 12.27 3.26 -2.43
N GLU A 49 12.96 4.39 -2.30
CA GLU A 49 12.66 5.34 -1.23
C GLU A 49 11.23 5.88 -1.34
N ILE A 50 10.81 6.21 -2.57
CA ILE A 50 9.46 6.72 -2.79
C ILE A 50 8.43 5.68 -2.37
N VAL A 51 8.62 4.44 -2.80
CA VAL A 51 7.66 3.37 -2.49
C VAL A 51 7.60 3.12 -0.99
N LEU A 52 8.76 3.06 -0.33
CA LEU A 52 8.79 2.84 1.11
C LEU A 52 8.12 3.99 1.86
N ASP A 53 8.35 5.22 1.41
CA ASP A 53 7.72 6.38 2.01
C ASP A 53 6.19 6.31 1.87
N VAL A 54 5.70 5.91 0.70
CA VAL A 54 4.27 5.75 0.48
C VAL A 54 3.68 4.74 1.45
N PHE A 55 4.33 3.57 1.61
CA PHE A 55 3.83 2.55 2.52
C PHE A 55 3.85 3.03 3.98
N MET A 56 4.90 3.72 4.39
CA MET A 56 4.98 4.24 5.74
C MET A 56 3.87 5.25 6.03
N ARG A 57 3.63 6.15 5.08
CA ARG A 57 2.55 7.13 5.23
C ARG A 57 1.19 6.46 5.26
N LEU A 58 1.00 5.44 4.44
CA LEU A 58 -0.24 4.69 4.43
C LEU A 58 -0.51 4.08 5.81
N TRP A 59 0.51 3.45 6.38
CA TRP A 59 0.37 2.85 7.71
C TRP A 59 0.09 3.89 8.79
N ASP A 60 0.84 4.99 8.77
CA ASP A 60 0.66 6.06 9.75
C ASP A 60 -0.74 6.66 9.70
N GLN A 61 -1.30 6.76 8.50
CA GLN A 61 -2.59 7.41 8.31
C GLN A 61 -3.72 6.42 8.08
N ARG A 62 -3.52 5.17 8.45
CA ARG A 62 -4.52 4.12 8.18
C ARG A 62 -5.89 4.41 8.77
N LYS A 63 -5.93 5.10 9.90
CA LYS A 63 -7.21 5.44 10.53
C LYS A 63 -7.98 6.52 9.78
N LYS A 64 -7.29 7.25 8.92
CA LYS A 64 -7.90 8.31 8.12
C LYS A 64 -8.34 7.83 6.74
N LEU A 65 -8.13 6.56 6.43
CA LEU A 65 -8.58 6.02 5.16
C LEU A 65 -10.09 6.16 5.04
N PRO A 66 -10.60 6.43 3.83
CA PRO A 66 -12.05 6.51 3.66
C PRO A 66 -12.70 5.17 3.94
N GLU A 67 -13.99 5.20 4.25
CA GLU A 67 -14.72 3.96 4.48
C GLU A 67 -14.69 3.11 3.23
N ILE A 68 -14.32 1.85 3.40
CA ILE A 68 -14.16 0.92 2.29
C ILE A 68 -15.34 -0.03 2.28
N ASN A 69 -16.24 0.19 1.37
CA ASN A 69 -17.44 -0.63 1.25
C ASN A 69 -17.21 -1.85 0.37
N ASN A 70 -17.83 -2.94 0.78
CA ASN A 70 -17.92 -4.11 -0.08
C ASN A 70 -19.05 -3.92 -1.05
N ILE A 71 -18.74 -4.04 -2.27
CA ILE A 71 -19.75 -4.01 -3.30
C ILE A 71 -20.02 -5.43 -3.76
#